data_69a7ba67bbb890c1e2b5a4dfdab50123
#
_entry.id   69a7ba67bbb890c1e2b5a4dfdab50123
#
_cell.length_a   1.000
_cell.length_b   1.000
_cell.length_c   1.000
_cell.angle_alpha   90.00
_cell.angle_beta   90.00
_cell.angle_gamma   90.00
#
_symmetry.space_group_name_H-M   'P 1'
#
loop_
_entity.id
_entity.type
_entity.pdbx_description
1 polymer ?
#
loop_
_entity_poly.entity_id
_entity_poly.type
_entity_poly.pdbx_seq_one_letter_code
_entity_poly.pdbx_strand_id
1 'polypeptide(L)'
;MGSPKFNTKILTGSMCVNSLELLSRLTHVSKKTADSHLEENEKNWGEYKERLGSRYIERQHELDMFKYGSYRKTLQKMFMGKKPFVAARNSCEVISVYNALENLGVKNEDTTFPRLLNYFEKNASILKGYFGTSFSGIIRYFKKNGYGYISFMGRKITKENIDLVEKNYATYIFMSYNNTENIADMIHTMSITKEEQGFFIHNSFCKPIYYDTLYDAVVKYNSDNGFTSRPIIVMGIKKPEKTED
;
A
#
# COMPACT_ATOMS: atom_id res chain seq x y z
N MET A 1 20.46 25.86 10.31
CA MET A 1 19.48 26.14 9.22
C MET A 1 18.30 25.22 9.48
N GLY A 2 17.17 25.80 9.95
CA GLY A 2 15.97 25.03 10.28
C GLY A 2 15.30 24.52 9.02
N SER A 3 14.89 23.24 9.02
CA SER A 3 14.09 22.66 7.96
C SER A 3 12.81 23.47 7.78
N PRO A 4 12.35 23.74 6.54
CA PRO A 4 11.10 24.45 6.32
C PRO A 4 9.95 23.65 6.95
N LYS A 5 9.28 24.23 7.93
CA LYS A 5 8.03 23.68 8.49
C LYS A 5 6.95 23.80 7.41
N PHE A 6 6.69 22.72 6.70
CA PHE A 6 5.54 22.65 5.80
C PHE A 6 4.26 22.77 6.62
N ASN A 7 3.43 23.73 6.28
CA ASN A 7 2.14 23.94 6.93
C ASN A 7 1.15 22.87 6.44
N THR A 8 1.08 21.74 7.15
CA THR A 8 0.26 20.55 6.81
C THR A 8 -1.24 20.80 6.77
N LYS A 9 -1.72 21.97 7.21
CA LYS A 9 -3.14 22.37 7.11
C LYS A 9 -3.63 22.62 5.68
N ILE A 10 -2.73 22.75 4.69
CA ILE A 10 -3.09 23.14 3.32
C ILE A 10 -3.20 21.97 2.36
N LEU A 11 -2.54 20.84 2.62
CA LEU A 11 -2.68 19.63 1.81
C LEU A 11 -3.87 18.81 2.32
N THR A 12 -5.04 19.01 1.74
CA THR A 12 -6.13 18.04 1.89
C THR A 12 -5.67 16.69 1.30
N GLY A 13 -6.05 15.55 1.91
CA GLY A 13 -5.62 14.24 1.44
C GLY A 13 -5.84 14.01 -0.07
N SER A 14 -6.92 14.59 -0.64
CA SER A 14 -7.21 14.55 -2.07
C SER A 14 -6.17 15.30 -2.92
N MET A 15 -5.66 16.44 -2.47
CA MET A 15 -4.62 17.18 -3.21
C MET A 15 -3.30 16.42 -3.21
N CYS A 16 -2.95 15.80 -2.09
CA CYS A 16 -1.76 14.97 -1.99
C CYS A 16 -1.82 13.78 -2.96
N VAL A 17 -2.94 13.05 -2.97
CA VAL A 17 -3.14 11.91 -3.89
C VAL A 17 -3.10 12.35 -5.35
N ASN A 18 -3.73 13.45 -5.72
CA ASN A 18 -3.72 13.94 -7.10
C ASN A 18 -2.32 14.38 -7.56
N SER A 19 -1.54 15.00 -6.68
CA SER A 19 -0.15 15.39 -6.99
C SER A 19 0.75 14.16 -7.16
N LEU A 20 0.60 13.15 -6.29
CA LEU A 20 1.31 11.89 -6.39
C LEU A 20 0.93 11.10 -7.66
N GLU A 21 -0.35 11.17 -8.08
CA GLU A 21 -0.82 10.59 -9.33
C GLU A 21 -0.14 11.20 -10.55
N LEU A 22 -0.05 12.53 -10.62
CA LEU A 22 0.62 13.21 -11.72
C LEU A 22 2.09 12.83 -11.79
N LEU A 23 2.78 12.80 -10.65
CA LEU A 23 4.18 12.37 -10.56
C LEU A 23 4.36 10.90 -10.97
N SER A 24 3.42 10.03 -10.61
CA SER A 24 3.47 8.61 -10.99
C SER A 24 3.45 8.44 -12.52
N ARG A 25 2.62 9.20 -13.24
CA ARG A 25 2.53 9.11 -14.71
C ARG A 25 3.82 9.48 -15.44
N LEU A 26 4.67 10.28 -14.82
CA LEU A 26 5.87 10.83 -15.44
C LEU A 26 7.17 10.10 -15.04
N THR A 27 7.12 9.23 -14.02
CA THR A 27 8.35 8.81 -13.34
C THR A 27 8.40 7.34 -12.94
N HIS A 28 7.87 6.44 -13.79
CA HIS A 28 7.98 4.99 -13.54
C HIS A 28 9.42 4.46 -13.59
N VAL A 29 9.65 3.34 -12.95
CA VAL A 29 10.88 2.54 -13.11
C VAL A 29 10.94 2.03 -14.56
N SER A 30 12.12 2.03 -15.16
CA SER A 30 12.26 1.51 -16.52
C SER A 30 11.94 0.00 -16.56
N LYS A 31 11.35 -0.45 -17.67
CA LYS A 31 11.05 -1.88 -17.87
C LYS A 31 12.28 -2.75 -17.62
N LYS A 32 13.43 -2.39 -18.21
CA LYS A 32 14.68 -3.12 -18.04
C LYS A 32 15.11 -3.26 -16.58
N THR A 33 14.98 -2.18 -15.79
CA THR A 33 15.34 -2.20 -14.36
C THR A 33 14.35 -3.04 -13.56
N ALA A 34 13.06 -2.88 -13.80
CA ALA A 34 12.03 -3.65 -13.10
C ALA A 34 12.12 -5.15 -13.39
N ASP A 35 12.46 -5.54 -14.64
CA ASP A 35 12.66 -6.94 -15.01
C ASP A 35 13.92 -7.53 -14.34
N SER A 36 15.00 -6.77 -14.24
CA SER A 36 16.19 -7.20 -13.47
C SER A 36 15.88 -7.37 -11.98
N HIS A 37 15.03 -6.51 -11.41
CA HIS A 37 14.57 -6.67 -10.02
C HIS A 37 13.70 -7.92 -9.85
N LEU A 38 12.86 -8.25 -10.84
CA LEU A 38 12.01 -9.43 -10.78
C LEU A 38 12.85 -10.71 -10.64
N GLU A 39 13.89 -10.87 -11.45
CA GLU A 39 14.77 -12.04 -11.40
C GLU A 39 15.43 -12.23 -10.02
N GLU A 40 15.88 -11.14 -9.41
CA GLU A 40 16.47 -11.16 -8.06
C GLU A 40 15.40 -11.43 -7.00
N ASN A 41 14.25 -10.78 -7.10
CA ASN A 41 13.16 -10.90 -6.14
C ASN A 41 12.53 -12.31 -6.16
N GLU A 42 12.42 -12.96 -7.32
CA GLU A 42 11.90 -14.34 -7.42
C GLU A 42 12.82 -15.33 -6.71
N LYS A 43 14.13 -15.16 -6.78
CA LYS A 43 15.09 -15.99 -6.04
C LYS A 43 14.90 -15.85 -4.53
N ASN A 44 14.72 -14.61 -4.07
CA ASN A 44 14.56 -14.31 -2.65
C ASN A 44 13.18 -14.75 -2.11
N TRP A 45 12.17 -14.82 -2.98
CA TRP A 45 10.79 -15.09 -2.58
C TRP A 45 10.58 -16.49 -2.02
N GLY A 46 11.21 -17.51 -2.62
CA GLY A 46 11.11 -18.89 -2.14
C GLY A 46 11.55 -19.00 -0.68
N GLU A 47 12.76 -18.51 -0.39
CA GLU A 47 13.33 -18.51 0.95
C GLU A 47 12.53 -17.68 1.96
N TYR A 48 12.08 -16.49 1.54
CA TYR A 48 11.28 -15.63 2.42
C TYR A 48 9.94 -16.27 2.75
N LYS A 49 9.26 -16.87 1.77
CA LYS A 49 7.94 -17.49 1.94
C LYS A 49 7.96 -18.65 2.94
N GLU A 50 9.04 -19.45 2.95
CA GLU A 50 9.22 -20.52 3.94
C GLU A 50 9.32 -20.01 5.36
N ARG A 51 9.89 -18.80 5.54
CA ARG A 51 10.06 -18.15 6.86
C ARG A 51 8.86 -17.33 7.29
N LEU A 52 7.96 -16.99 6.38
CA LEU A 52 6.88 -16.03 6.63
C LEU A 52 5.93 -16.49 7.76
N GLY A 53 5.76 -17.80 7.98
CA GLY A 53 4.92 -18.34 9.06
C GLY A 53 3.42 -17.97 8.98
N SER A 54 3.05 -17.12 8.04
CA SER A 54 1.72 -16.58 7.74
C SER A 54 1.52 -16.53 6.25
N ARG A 55 0.27 -16.49 5.78
CA ARG A 55 -0.04 -16.19 4.38
C ARG A 55 0.09 -14.69 4.05
N TYR A 56 0.08 -13.83 5.07
CA TYR A 56 0.15 -12.37 4.94
C TYR A 56 1.55 -11.83 5.23
N ILE A 57 1.94 -10.77 4.56
CA ILE A 57 3.14 -10.00 4.86
C ILE A 57 2.78 -8.98 5.95
N GLU A 58 3.27 -9.24 7.17
CA GLU A 58 2.96 -8.43 8.35
C GLU A 58 4.04 -7.39 8.67
N ARG A 59 5.27 -7.61 8.20
CA ARG A 59 6.44 -6.86 8.62
C ARG A 59 7.22 -6.35 7.42
N GLN A 60 6.80 -5.19 6.93
CA GLN A 60 7.46 -4.57 5.77
C GLN A 60 8.99 -4.41 5.97
N HIS A 61 9.44 -4.12 7.17
CA HIS A 61 10.87 -3.91 7.46
C HIS A 61 11.76 -5.15 7.24
N GLU A 62 11.18 -6.35 7.15
CA GLU A 62 11.89 -7.60 6.85
C GLU A 62 12.12 -7.81 5.34
N LEU A 63 11.63 -6.91 4.50
CA LEU A 63 11.69 -7.02 3.03
C LEU A 63 12.90 -6.28 2.42
N ASP A 64 13.98 -6.12 3.16
CA ASP A 64 15.18 -5.41 2.70
C ASP A 64 15.95 -6.16 1.60
N MET A 65 15.74 -7.47 1.48
CA MET A 65 16.28 -8.31 0.40
C MET A 65 15.58 -8.11 -0.94
N PHE A 66 14.36 -7.52 -0.96
CA PHE A 66 13.60 -7.31 -2.19
C PHE A 66 13.87 -5.94 -2.78
N LYS A 67 14.25 -5.90 -4.06
CA LYS A 67 14.45 -4.65 -4.79
C LYS A 67 13.11 -4.02 -5.15
N TYR A 68 13.01 -2.71 -4.94
CA TYR A 68 11.88 -1.89 -5.36
C TYR A 68 12.28 -0.45 -5.59
N GLY A 69 12.07 0.04 -6.79
CA GLY A 69 12.46 1.39 -7.18
C GLY A 69 13.85 1.49 -7.77
N SER A 70 14.09 2.57 -8.47
CA SER A 70 15.40 2.90 -9.01
C SER A 70 15.61 4.40 -8.99
N TYR A 71 16.85 4.86 -8.81
CA TYR A 71 17.12 6.28 -8.84
C TYR A 71 18.48 6.62 -9.39
N ARG A 72 18.60 7.88 -9.73
CA ARG A 72 19.91 8.48 -9.98
C ARG A 72 20.57 8.79 -8.65
N LYS A 73 21.88 8.53 -8.53
CA LYS A 73 22.68 8.83 -7.32
C LYS A 73 22.46 10.25 -6.75
N THR A 74 22.11 11.20 -7.61
CA THR A 74 21.82 12.61 -7.24
C THR A 74 20.56 12.74 -6.38
N LEU A 75 19.46 12.07 -6.76
CA LEU A 75 18.21 12.08 -5.97
C LEU A 75 18.37 11.35 -4.65
N GLN A 76 19.14 10.27 -4.63
CA GLN A 76 19.49 9.56 -3.41
C GLN A 76 20.16 10.48 -2.39
N LYS A 77 21.21 11.20 -2.80
CA LYS A 77 21.93 12.11 -1.90
C LYS A 77 21.04 13.24 -1.37
N MET A 78 20.10 13.72 -2.20
CA MET A 78 19.27 14.87 -1.88
C MET A 78 18.15 14.56 -0.88
N PHE A 79 17.57 13.37 -0.95
CA PHE A 79 16.34 13.04 -0.20
C PHE A 79 16.49 11.91 0.83
N MET A 80 17.37 10.92 0.62
CA MET A 80 17.42 9.71 1.47
C MET A 80 18.82 9.39 2.06
N GLY A 81 19.82 10.18 1.75
CA GLY A 81 21.18 9.84 2.16
C GLY A 81 21.66 8.52 1.52
N LYS A 82 22.23 7.61 2.32
CA LYS A 82 22.84 6.34 1.84
C LYS A 82 21.89 5.12 1.87
N LYS A 83 20.59 5.33 2.08
CA LYS A 83 19.68 4.20 2.32
C LYS A 83 19.27 3.51 1.01
N PRO A 84 19.30 2.16 0.93
CA PRO A 84 19.00 1.43 -0.29
C PRO A 84 17.51 1.51 -0.68
N PHE A 85 17.20 1.33 -1.98
CA PHE A 85 15.86 1.19 -2.48
C PHE A 85 15.43 -0.27 -2.42
N VAL A 86 14.69 -0.57 -1.39
CA VAL A 86 14.21 -1.91 -1.09
C VAL A 86 12.73 -1.85 -0.73
N ALA A 87 12.06 -2.99 -0.91
CA ALA A 87 10.65 -3.12 -0.60
C ALA A 87 10.32 -2.78 0.86
N ALA A 88 11.24 -3.04 1.78
CA ALA A 88 11.13 -2.69 3.20
C ALA A 88 10.76 -1.22 3.47
N ARG A 89 10.94 -0.32 2.51
CA ARG A 89 10.68 1.12 2.68
C ARG A 89 9.50 1.64 1.90
N ASN A 90 9.33 1.15 0.67
CA ASN A 90 8.51 1.84 -0.32
C ASN A 90 7.44 0.94 -0.95
N SER A 91 7.10 -0.21 -0.34
CA SER A 91 6.18 -1.18 -0.92
C SER A 91 4.91 -1.42 -0.12
N CYS A 92 4.55 -0.56 0.82
CA CYS A 92 3.34 -0.76 1.64
C CYS A 92 2.07 -0.93 0.79
N GLU A 93 1.96 -0.22 -0.33
CA GLU A 93 0.86 -0.37 -1.27
C GLU A 93 0.87 -1.74 -1.94
N VAL A 94 2.06 -2.23 -2.33
CA VAL A 94 2.20 -3.55 -2.97
C VAL A 94 1.92 -4.67 -1.98
N ILE A 95 2.39 -4.54 -0.73
CA ILE A 95 2.07 -5.48 0.36
C ILE A 95 0.56 -5.52 0.59
N SER A 96 -0.09 -4.37 0.62
CA SER A 96 -1.54 -4.31 0.84
C SER A 96 -2.33 -4.98 -0.28
N VAL A 97 -1.87 -4.86 -1.53
CA VAL A 97 -2.46 -5.59 -2.67
C VAL A 97 -2.21 -7.10 -2.54
N TYR A 98 -0.98 -7.52 -2.21
CA TYR A 98 -0.64 -8.92 -1.98
C TYR A 98 -1.54 -9.55 -0.90
N ASN A 99 -1.63 -8.90 0.26
CA ASN A 99 -2.44 -9.36 1.38
C ASN A 99 -3.94 -9.41 1.02
N ALA A 100 -4.44 -8.43 0.27
CA ALA A 100 -5.82 -8.44 -0.22
C ALA A 100 -6.10 -9.61 -1.15
N LEU A 101 -5.19 -9.94 -2.07
CA LEU A 101 -5.30 -11.08 -2.97
C LEU A 101 -5.23 -12.42 -2.22
N GLU A 102 -4.34 -12.53 -1.24
CA GLU A 102 -4.27 -13.69 -0.35
C GLU A 102 -5.59 -13.88 0.43
N ASN A 103 -6.19 -12.80 0.94
CA ASN A 103 -7.48 -12.87 1.62
C ASN A 103 -8.61 -13.32 0.68
N LEU A 104 -8.59 -12.85 -0.56
CA LEU A 104 -9.53 -13.30 -1.59
C LEU A 104 -9.27 -14.74 -2.07
N GLY A 105 -8.19 -15.38 -1.64
CA GLY A 105 -7.81 -16.73 -2.07
C GLY A 105 -7.40 -16.78 -3.55
N VAL A 106 -6.86 -15.68 -4.08
CA VAL A 106 -6.36 -15.61 -5.46
C VAL A 106 -4.88 -15.97 -5.45
N LYS A 107 -4.57 -17.16 -6.00
CA LYS A 107 -3.21 -17.69 -6.07
C LYS A 107 -2.89 -18.11 -7.49
N ASN A 108 -2.08 -17.32 -8.16
CA ASN A 108 -1.51 -17.64 -9.46
C ASN A 108 -0.11 -17.02 -9.57
N GLU A 109 0.61 -17.33 -10.64
CA GLU A 109 1.97 -16.84 -10.84
C GLU A 109 2.06 -15.31 -10.86
N ASP A 110 1.07 -14.61 -11.40
CA ASP A 110 1.06 -13.15 -11.52
C ASP A 110 0.74 -12.45 -10.20
N THR A 111 0.25 -13.16 -9.19
CA THR A 111 -0.12 -12.61 -7.87
C THR A 111 0.93 -12.83 -6.80
N THR A 112 2.10 -13.39 -7.14
CA THR A 112 3.23 -13.48 -6.22
C THR A 112 3.78 -12.09 -5.88
N PHE A 113 4.32 -11.93 -4.68
CA PHE A 113 4.83 -10.63 -4.26
C PHE A 113 5.90 -10.04 -5.22
N PRO A 114 6.89 -10.81 -5.74
CA PRO A 114 7.81 -10.32 -6.76
C PRO A 114 7.14 -9.84 -8.04
N ARG A 115 6.14 -10.54 -8.53
CA ARG A 115 5.38 -10.15 -9.73
C ARG A 115 4.59 -8.86 -9.51
N LEU A 116 3.99 -8.70 -8.33
CA LEU A 116 3.33 -7.47 -7.95
C LEU A 116 4.32 -6.31 -7.85
N LEU A 117 5.50 -6.49 -7.22
CA LEU A 117 6.55 -5.47 -7.20
C LEU A 117 6.90 -5.03 -8.64
N ASN A 118 7.18 -5.97 -9.53
CA ASN A 118 7.51 -5.70 -10.93
C ASN A 118 6.38 -4.95 -11.67
N TYR A 119 5.13 -5.38 -11.48
CA TYR A 119 3.97 -4.70 -12.06
C TYR A 119 3.88 -3.23 -11.61
N PHE A 120 3.97 -3.00 -10.30
CA PHE A 120 3.81 -1.65 -9.74
C PHE A 120 5.02 -0.75 -10.05
N GLU A 121 6.23 -1.27 -10.11
CA GLU A 121 7.39 -0.53 -10.59
C GLU A 121 7.18 0.05 -11.99
N LYS A 122 6.65 -0.77 -12.90
CA LYS A 122 6.43 -0.40 -14.31
C LYS A 122 5.23 0.53 -14.52
N ASN A 123 4.21 0.44 -13.68
CA ASN A 123 2.89 1.02 -13.98
C ASN A 123 2.41 2.07 -12.97
N ALA A 124 3.02 2.17 -11.79
CA ALA A 124 2.47 2.97 -10.72
C ALA A 124 3.49 3.54 -9.73
N SER A 125 4.79 3.27 -9.90
CA SER A 125 5.81 3.81 -9.01
C SER A 125 5.88 5.33 -9.10
N ILE A 126 6.03 6.01 -7.97
CA ILE A 126 6.13 7.46 -7.87
C ILE A 126 7.59 7.85 -7.74
N LEU A 127 8.07 8.78 -8.57
CA LEU A 127 9.48 9.19 -8.62
C LEU A 127 10.41 7.96 -8.62
N LYS A 128 10.12 7.02 -9.52
CA LYS A 128 10.86 5.74 -9.64
C LYS A 128 10.86 4.91 -8.36
N GLY A 129 9.76 4.89 -7.63
CA GLY A 129 9.61 4.15 -6.38
C GLY A 129 10.09 4.89 -5.14
N TYR A 130 10.58 6.13 -5.28
CA TYR A 130 11.02 6.94 -4.14
C TYR A 130 9.88 7.20 -3.11
N PHE A 131 8.68 7.51 -3.61
CA PHE A 131 7.47 7.70 -2.82
C PHE A 131 6.51 6.51 -2.94
N GLY A 132 7.05 5.29 -3.09
CA GLY A 132 6.23 4.09 -3.16
C GLY A 132 5.43 3.99 -4.46
N THR A 133 4.18 3.61 -4.33
CA THR A 133 3.23 3.34 -5.42
C THR A 133 2.03 4.28 -5.34
N SER A 134 1.53 4.77 -6.47
CA SER A 134 0.31 5.59 -6.46
C SER A 134 -0.93 4.75 -6.13
N PHE A 135 -1.85 5.30 -5.33
CA PHE A 135 -3.10 4.61 -5.00
C PHE A 135 -3.97 4.36 -6.24
N SER A 136 -3.97 5.25 -7.20
CA SER A 136 -4.65 5.02 -8.48
C SER A 136 -4.04 3.85 -9.26
N GLY A 137 -2.77 3.54 -9.05
CA GLY A 137 -2.14 2.32 -9.55
C GLY A 137 -2.78 1.07 -8.97
N ILE A 138 -3.12 1.08 -7.67
CA ILE A 138 -3.88 0.00 -7.02
C ILE A 138 -5.26 -0.14 -7.69
N ILE A 139 -5.97 0.97 -7.85
CA ILE A 139 -7.29 0.97 -8.52
C ILE A 139 -7.18 0.41 -9.93
N ARG A 140 -6.19 0.86 -10.72
CA ARG A 140 -5.98 0.35 -12.09
C ARG A 140 -5.65 -1.13 -12.11
N TYR A 141 -4.87 -1.62 -11.15
CA TYR A 141 -4.56 -3.05 -11.02
C TYR A 141 -5.83 -3.88 -10.85
N PHE A 142 -6.66 -3.56 -9.86
CA PHE A 142 -7.89 -4.29 -9.58
C PHE A 142 -8.88 -4.18 -10.76
N LYS A 143 -9.06 -2.99 -11.31
CA LYS A 143 -9.93 -2.78 -12.48
C LYS A 143 -9.49 -3.60 -13.70
N LYS A 144 -8.19 -3.58 -14.03
CA LYS A 144 -7.63 -4.32 -15.17
C LYS A 144 -7.82 -5.84 -15.02
N ASN A 145 -7.77 -6.35 -13.80
CA ASN A 145 -7.92 -7.77 -13.51
C ASN A 145 -9.37 -8.17 -13.16
N GLY A 146 -10.36 -7.32 -13.46
CA GLY A 146 -11.78 -7.64 -13.35
C GLY A 146 -12.35 -7.65 -11.92
N TYR A 147 -11.60 -7.20 -10.92
CA TYR A 147 -12.10 -7.15 -9.54
C TYR A 147 -13.13 -6.06 -9.35
N GLY A 148 -14.21 -6.36 -8.61
CA GLY A 148 -15.10 -5.35 -8.11
C GLY A 148 -14.45 -4.53 -7.00
N TYR A 149 -14.59 -3.21 -7.05
CA TYR A 149 -14.06 -2.34 -6.00
C TYR A 149 -14.91 -1.09 -5.81
N ILE A 150 -14.81 -0.51 -4.61
CA ILE A 150 -15.31 0.83 -4.28
C ILE A 150 -14.24 1.54 -3.45
N SER A 151 -14.14 2.87 -3.56
CA SER A 151 -13.22 3.64 -2.72
C SER A 151 -13.80 4.98 -2.30
N PHE A 152 -13.49 5.39 -1.07
CA PHE A 152 -13.86 6.68 -0.51
C PHE A 152 -12.62 7.42 -0.02
N MET A 153 -12.59 8.75 -0.21
CA MET A 153 -11.45 9.60 0.11
C MET A 153 -11.86 10.78 0.99
N GLY A 154 -11.01 11.13 1.94
CA GLY A 154 -11.12 12.32 2.76
C GLY A 154 -12.49 12.43 3.45
N ARG A 155 -13.26 13.50 3.18
CA ARG A 155 -14.56 13.74 3.80
C ARG A 155 -15.65 12.71 3.47
N LYS A 156 -15.44 11.88 2.45
CA LYS A 156 -16.35 10.80 2.09
C LYS A 156 -16.13 9.53 2.93
N ILE A 157 -15.13 9.51 3.80
CA ILE A 157 -14.92 8.42 4.76
C ILE A 157 -15.88 8.67 5.94
N THR A 158 -17.15 8.34 5.75
CA THR A 158 -18.21 8.42 6.75
C THR A 158 -18.61 7.02 7.23
N LYS A 159 -19.32 6.94 8.35
CA LYS A 159 -19.77 5.64 8.85
C LYS A 159 -20.63 4.92 7.81
N GLU A 160 -21.58 5.61 7.19
CA GLU A 160 -22.49 5.04 6.19
C GLU A 160 -21.74 4.46 5.00
N ASN A 161 -20.71 5.18 4.51
CA ASN A 161 -19.91 4.72 3.39
C ASN A 161 -19.02 3.54 3.76
N ILE A 162 -18.47 3.50 4.98
CA ILE A 162 -17.67 2.36 5.45
C ILE A 162 -18.57 1.14 5.70
N ASP A 163 -19.75 1.32 6.28
CA ASP A 163 -20.74 0.24 6.48
C ASP A 163 -21.15 -0.36 5.10
N LEU A 164 -21.29 0.48 4.07
CA LEU A 164 -21.54 0.02 2.69
C LEU A 164 -20.37 -0.84 2.16
N VAL A 165 -19.12 -0.43 2.43
CA VAL A 165 -17.92 -1.19 2.07
C VAL A 165 -17.89 -2.52 2.82
N GLU A 166 -18.11 -2.52 4.12
CA GLU A 166 -18.11 -3.71 4.96
C GLU A 166 -19.14 -4.73 4.49
N LYS A 167 -20.35 -4.28 4.13
CA LYS A 167 -21.45 -5.15 3.71
C LYS A 167 -21.20 -5.84 2.36
N ASN A 168 -20.52 -5.19 1.43
CA ASN A 168 -20.50 -5.60 0.02
C ASN A 168 -19.13 -6.12 -0.47
N TYR A 169 -18.08 -6.04 0.35
CA TYR A 169 -16.72 -6.38 -0.05
C TYR A 169 -16.06 -7.30 0.97
N ALA A 170 -15.09 -8.09 0.50
CA ALA A 170 -14.50 -9.18 1.30
C ALA A 170 -13.13 -8.84 1.90
N THR A 171 -12.45 -7.85 1.35
CA THR A 171 -11.15 -7.40 1.85
C THR A 171 -11.00 -5.90 1.63
N TYR A 172 -10.13 -5.27 2.41
CA TYR A 172 -10.07 -3.81 2.43
C TYR A 172 -8.63 -3.35 2.41
N ILE A 173 -8.41 -2.19 1.77
CA ILE A 173 -7.15 -1.46 1.81
C ILE A 173 -7.45 -0.05 2.30
N PHE A 174 -6.67 0.44 3.24
CA PHE A 174 -6.77 1.83 3.65
C PHE A 174 -5.38 2.49 3.71
N MET A 175 -5.39 3.79 3.50
CA MET A 175 -4.20 4.62 3.53
C MET A 175 -4.37 5.66 4.63
N SER A 176 -3.34 5.82 5.43
CA SER A 176 -3.34 6.75 6.57
C SER A 176 -2.00 7.49 6.69
N TYR A 177 -2.00 8.59 7.43
CA TYR A 177 -0.75 9.26 7.80
C TYR A 177 -0.15 8.59 9.04
N ASN A 178 1.12 8.19 8.95
CA ASN A 178 1.86 7.66 10.10
C ASN A 178 2.57 8.77 10.89
N ASN A 179 3.03 9.80 10.20
CA ASN A 179 3.81 10.86 10.82
C ASN A 179 3.55 12.16 10.07
N THR A 180 3.13 13.20 10.77
CA THR A 180 2.85 14.52 10.19
C THR A 180 4.10 15.41 10.12
N GLU A 181 5.22 14.99 10.72
CA GLU A 181 6.46 15.76 10.76
C GLU A 181 7.48 15.34 9.69
N ASN A 182 7.43 14.08 9.25
CA ASN A 182 8.34 13.55 8.23
C ASN A 182 7.56 13.11 6.99
N ILE A 183 7.70 13.84 5.89
CA ILE A 183 7.01 13.55 4.62
C ILE A 183 7.35 12.15 4.08
N ALA A 184 8.54 11.64 4.29
CA ALA A 184 8.95 10.32 3.82
C ALA A 184 8.23 9.17 4.57
N ASP A 185 7.82 9.42 5.81
CA ASP A 185 7.13 8.45 6.67
C ASP A 185 5.64 8.82 6.85
N MET A 186 5.14 9.80 6.09
CA MET A 186 3.79 10.38 6.29
C MET A 186 2.66 9.44 5.93
N ILE A 187 2.82 8.63 4.89
CA ILE A 187 1.72 7.83 4.34
C ILE A 187 2.07 6.36 4.45
N HIS A 188 1.16 5.59 5.04
CA HIS A 188 1.23 4.14 5.08
C HIS A 188 -0.05 3.54 4.54
N THR A 189 0.10 2.49 3.75
CA THR A 189 -1.00 1.74 3.18
C THR A 189 -1.04 0.35 3.81
N MET A 190 -2.20 -0.04 4.29
CA MET A 190 -2.44 -1.27 5.03
C MET A 190 -3.63 -2.01 4.45
N SER A 191 -3.68 -3.32 4.63
CA SER A 191 -4.84 -4.13 4.31
C SER A 191 -5.57 -4.53 5.58
N ILE A 192 -6.89 -4.75 5.47
CA ILE A 192 -7.72 -5.23 6.55
C ILE A 192 -8.44 -6.49 6.09
N THR A 193 -8.48 -7.50 6.96
CA THR A 193 -9.30 -8.71 6.79
C THR A 193 -10.36 -8.79 7.86
N LYS A 194 -11.49 -9.43 7.54
CA LYS A 194 -12.51 -9.80 8.51
C LYS A 194 -12.24 -11.23 8.96
N GLU A 195 -12.02 -11.39 10.25
CA GLU A 195 -11.75 -12.68 10.91
C GLU A 195 -12.85 -12.96 11.95
N GLU A 196 -12.80 -14.12 12.60
CA GLU A 196 -13.79 -14.48 13.64
C GLU A 196 -13.77 -13.51 14.83
N GLN A 197 -12.59 -12.98 15.16
CA GLN A 197 -12.38 -12.05 16.28
C GLN A 197 -12.67 -10.59 15.92
N GLY A 198 -13.00 -10.28 14.64
CA GLY A 198 -13.23 -8.93 14.16
C GLY A 198 -12.34 -8.55 12.97
N PHE A 199 -12.07 -7.27 12.83
CA PHE A 199 -11.24 -6.74 11.74
C PHE A 199 -9.80 -6.60 12.16
N PHE A 200 -8.90 -7.26 11.42
CA PHE A 200 -7.46 -7.24 11.66
C PHE A 200 -6.73 -6.42 10.61
N ILE A 201 -5.78 -5.58 11.07
CA ILE A 201 -4.97 -4.71 10.19
C ILE A 201 -3.61 -5.33 9.97
N HIS A 202 -3.32 -5.69 8.72
CA HIS A 202 -2.04 -6.27 8.29
C HIS A 202 -1.01 -5.20 7.92
N ASN A 203 0.25 -5.52 8.12
CA ASN A 203 1.39 -4.63 7.86
C ASN A 203 1.30 -3.33 8.65
N SER A 204 0.74 -3.41 9.85
CA SER A 204 0.72 -2.30 10.80
C SER A 204 2.08 -2.15 11.48
N PHE A 205 2.54 -0.91 11.71
CA PHE A 205 3.73 -0.67 12.56
C PHE A 205 3.43 -0.79 14.06
N CYS A 206 2.18 -1.03 14.40
CA CYS A 206 1.66 -1.03 15.76
C CYS A 206 1.40 -2.46 16.23
N LYS A 207 1.11 -2.60 17.52
CA LYS A 207 0.71 -3.90 18.08
C LYS A 207 -0.55 -4.39 17.37
N PRO A 208 -0.66 -5.71 17.09
CA PRO A 208 -1.87 -6.30 16.53
C PRO A 208 -3.07 -6.00 17.42
N ILE A 209 -4.12 -5.42 16.85
CA ILE A 209 -5.37 -5.11 17.54
C ILE A 209 -6.51 -5.55 16.62
N TYR A 210 -7.51 -6.22 17.18
CA TYR A 210 -8.78 -6.48 16.51
C TYR A 210 -9.77 -5.37 16.80
N TYR A 211 -10.55 -5.02 15.79
CA TYR A 211 -11.63 -4.04 15.87
C TYR A 211 -12.97 -4.72 15.58
N ASP A 212 -14.02 -4.32 16.31
CA ASP A 212 -15.35 -4.91 16.15
C ASP A 212 -15.99 -4.58 14.79
N THR A 213 -15.67 -3.42 14.23
CA THR A 213 -16.23 -2.94 12.95
C THR A 213 -15.12 -2.44 12.03
N LEU A 214 -15.36 -2.48 10.71
CA LEU A 214 -14.45 -1.88 9.74
C LEU A 214 -14.31 -0.36 9.98
N TYR A 215 -15.38 0.28 10.41
CA TYR A 215 -15.35 1.71 10.74
C TYR A 215 -14.35 1.99 11.87
N ASP A 216 -14.39 1.21 12.95
CA ASP A 216 -13.44 1.36 14.05
C ASP A 216 -12.01 1.07 13.61
N ALA A 217 -11.77 0.01 12.82
CA ALA A 217 -10.45 -0.30 12.28
C ALA A 217 -9.86 0.85 11.45
N VAL A 218 -10.66 1.52 10.64
CA VAL A 218 -10.23 2.62 9.79
C VAL A 218 -10.03 3.93 10.57
N VAL A 219 -10.94 4.24 11.50
CA VAL A 219 -11.00 5.57 12.16
C VAL A 219 -10.20 5.61 13.45
N LYS A 220 -10.27 4.55 14.27
CA LYS A 220 -9.57 4.51 15.58
C LYS A 220 -8.09 4.13 15.46
N TYR A 221 -7.68 3.44 14.38
CA TYR A 221 -6.30 3.03 14.21
C TYR A 221 -5.30 4.15 14.50
N ASN A 222 -5.51 5.32 13.95
CA ASN A 222 -4.59 6.45 14.15
C ASN A 222 -4.57 6.93 15.59
N SER A 223 -5.74 7.12 16.22
CA SER A 223 -5.83 7.58 17.61
C SER A 223 -5.25 6.56 18.59
N ASP A 224 -5.54 5.27 18.39
CA ASP A 224 -5.08 4.19 19.27
C ASP A 224 -3.56 4.01 19.20
N ASN A 225 -2.95 4.47 18.12
CA ASN A 225 -1.50 4.45 17.93
C ASN A 225 -0.84 5.82 18.13
N GLY A 226 -1.54 6.77 18.73
CA GLY A 226 -1.00 8.10 19.06
C GLY A 226 -0.88 9.05 17.88
N PHE A 227 -1.48 8.73 16.73
CA PHE A 227 -1.50 9.60 15.56
C PHE A 227 -2.73 10.51 15.59
N THR A 228 -2.53 11.78 15.28
CA THR A 228 -3.63 12.79 15.23
C THR A 228 -4.28 12.91 13.85
N SER A 229 -3.79 12.17 12.88
CA SER A 229 -4.24 12.23 11.49
C SER A 229 -5.50 11.39 11.24
N ARG A 230 -6.19 11.72 10.14
CA ARG A 230 -7.35 10.96 9.66
C ARG A 230 -6.96 10.03 8.52
N PRO A 231 -7.71 8.93 8.30
CA PRO A 231 -7.53 8.10 7.13
C PRO A 231 -7.70 8.93 5.84
N ILE A 232 -6.89 8.65 4.83
CA ILE A 232 -6.88 9.37 3.55
C ILE A 232 -7.82 8.70 2.57
N ILE A 233 -7.74 7.37 2.48
CA ILE A 233 -8.52 6.54 1.56
C ILE A 233 -8.90 5.25 2.27
N VAL A 234 -10.10 4.75 1.97
CA VAL A 234 -10.53 3.38 2.24
C VAL A 234 -11.06 2.78 0.93
N MET A 235 -10.73 1.52 0.68
CA MET A 235 -11.14 0.77 -0.51
C MET A 235 -11.60 -0.62 -0.12
N GLY A 236 -12.80 -1.01 -0.58
CA GLY A 236 -13.28 -2.40 -0.53
C GLY A 236 -13.03 -3.10 -1.86
N ILE A 237 -12.72 -4.40 -1.80
CA ILE A 237 -12.41 -5.24 -2.96
C ILE A 237 -13.16 -6.57 -2.84
N LYS A 238 -13.72 -7.03 -3.96
CA LYS A 238 -14.35 -8.36 -4.10
C LYS A 238 -13.81 -9.08 -5.32
N LYS A 239 -13.92 -10.41 -5.32
CA LYS A 239 -13.55 -11.24 -6.47
C LYS A 239 -14.29 -10.78 -7.73
N PRO A 240 -13.71 -11.05 -8.92
CA PRO A 240 -14.46 -10.93 -10.16
C PRO A 240 -15.76 -11.73 -10.05
N GLU A 241 -16.86 -11.13 -10.51
CA GLU A 241 -18.09 -11.89 -10.69
C GLU A 241 -17.79 -12.96 -11.75
N LYS A 242 -18.07 -14.23 -11.43
CA LYS A 242 -17.97 -15.27 -12.44
C LYS A 242 -18.98 -14.91 -13.53
N THR A 243 -18.50 -14.65 -14.74
CA THR A 243 -19.37 -14.74 -15.91
C THR A 243 -19.84 -16.19 -15.97
N GLU A 244 -21.12 -16.43 -15.72
CA GLU A 244 -21.75 -17.69 -16.08
C GLU A 244 -21.70 -17.78 -17.61
N ASP A 245 -20.76 -18.60 -18.12
CA ASP A 245 -20.74 -19.02 -19.53
C ASP A 245 -21.82 -20.07 -19.78
#